data_3f41db40bc1778cbc96f32eb345b51c1
#
_entry.id   3f41db40bc1778cbc96f32eb345b51c1
#
_cell.length_a   1.000
_cell.length_b   1.000
_cell.length_c   1.000
_cell.angle_alpha   90.00
_cell.angle_beta   90.00
_cell.angle_gamma   90.00
#
_symmetry.space_group_name_H-M   'P 1'
#
loop_
_entity.id
_entity.type
_entity.pdbx_description
1 polymer ?
#
loop_
_entity_poly.entity_id
_entity_poly.type
_entity_poly.pdbx_seq_one_letter_code
_entity_poly.pdbx_strand_id
1 'polypeptide(L)'
;MRTIRTMEEANEITAVRLTEKRRFAKVGDLFRLSPYADVFLWGRLIKKARFFGDDFEANLVYIYDVVSNDRPAAEVLIPSNLIIGPCVVNNLGWVRGYWEIMASQPLRPSDVRENHVFVRYRGTGPANYDLVGEDGRVVVNDGADPRWLSQSGYSNFNYIDWLVRGILQERGINPR
;
A
#
# COMPACT_ATOMS: atom_id res chain seq x y z
N MET A 1 14.24 -18.33 4.79
CA MET A 1 14.27 -17.75 6.17
C MET A 1 14.29 -16.22 6.01
N ARG A 2 13.19 -15.53 6.33
CA ARG A 2 13.09 -14.07 6.17
C ARG A 2 14.02 -13.40 7.16
N THR A 3 15.01 -12.68 6.69
CA THR A 3 15.77 -11.74 7.54
C THR A 3 14.76 -10.69 8.03
N ILE A 4 14.51 -10.65 9.33
CA ILE A 4 13.68 -9.62 9.95
C ILE A 4 14.44 -8.30 9.74
N ARG A 5 14.01 -7.52 8.74
CA ARG A 5 14.50 -6.16 8.56
C ARG A 5 13.98 -5.33 9.73
N THR A 6 14.83 -4.55 10.33
CA THR A 6 14.48 -3.74 11.49
C THR A 6 13.59 -2.56 11.08
N MET A 7 12.75 -2.07 12.01
CA MET A 7 11.95 -0.86 11.77
C MET A 7 12.82 0.39 11.52
N GLU A 8 14.09 0.38 11.87
CA GLU A 8 15.04 1.45 11.56
C GLU A 8 15.29 1.56 10.05
N GLU A 9 15.37 0.43 9.34
CA GLU A 9 15.50 0.42 7.87
C GLU A 9 14.28 0.98 7.15
N ALA A 10 13.08 0.90 7.75
CA ALA A 10 11.86 1.48 7.19
C ALA A 10 11.79 3.02 7.31
N ASN A 11 12.67 3.64 8.08
CA ASN A 11 12.76 5.10 8.20
C ASN A 11 13.65 5.74 7.14
N GLU A 12 14.48 4.95 6.44
CA GLU A 12 15.31 5.44 5.36
C GLU A 12 14.47 5.62 4.09
N ILE A 13 14.55 6.81 3.47
CA ILE A 13 13.85 7.07 2.21
C ILE A 13 14.67 6.44 1.08
N THR A 14 14.19 5.31 0.58
CA THR A 14 14.80 4.57 -0.52
C THR A 14 14.00 4.66 -1.82
N ALA A 15 12.75 5.13 -1.74
CA ALA A 15 11.89 5.33 -2.90
C ALA A 15 12.47 6.37 -3.86
N VAL A 16 12.26 6.15 -5.16
CA VAL A 16 12.66 7.10 -6.21
C VAL A 16 11.64 8.22 -6.30
N ARG A 17 12.08 9.46 -6.26
CA ARG A 17 11.22 10.62 -6.48
C ARG A 17 10.89 10.76 -7.96
N LEU A 18 9.59 10.75 -8.28
CA LEU A 18 9.10 10.69 -9.66
C LEU A 18 8.70 12.05 -10.22
N THR A 19 8.31 12.99 -9.36
CA THR A 19 7.78 14.29 -9.81
C THR A 19 8.07 15.40 -8.82
N GLU A 20 8.24 16.63 -9.34
CA GLU A 20 8.29 17.86 -8.56
C GLU A 20 6.89 18.43 -8.26
N LYS A 21 5.85 17.92 -8.92
CA LYS A 21 4.48 18.39 -8.78
C LYS A 21 3.89 17.91 -7.45
N ARG A 22 3.53 18.86 -6.60
CA ARG A 22 2.80 18.59 -5.36
C ARG A 22 1.32 18.50 -5.67
N ARG A 23 0.72 17.33 -5.45
CA ARG A 23 -0.72 17.13 -5.65
C ARG A 23 -1.30 16.34 -4.48
N PHE A 24 -2.57 16.63 -4.20
CA PHE A 24 -3.39 15.77 -3.33
C PHE A 24 -4.18 14.82 -4.22
N ALA A 25 -4.03 13.53 -3.97
CA ALA A 25 -4.78 12.53 -4.70
C ALA A 25 -6.27 12.58 -4.37
N LYS A 26 -7.09 12.18 -5.32
CA LYS A 26 -8.56 12.05 -5.21
C LYS A 26 -8.95 10.60 -5.37
N VAL A 27 -10.11 10.23 -4.84
CA VAL A 27 -10.68 8.88 -5.03
C VAL A 27 -10.79 8.57 -6.52
N GLY A 28 -10.28 7.41 -6.91
CA GLY A 28 -10.17 6.97 -8.30
C GLY A 28 -8.87 7.33 -9.00
N ASP A 29 -8.02 8.17 -8.40
CA ASP A 29 -6.70 8.46 -8.97
C ASP A 29 -5.84 7.21 -9.02
N LEU A 30 -5.31 6.94 -10.22
CA LEU A 30 -4.30 5.93 -10.49
C LEU A 30 -2.93 6.60 -10.41
N PHE A 31 -2.05 6.06 -9.61
CA PHE A 31 -0.70 6.57 -9.42
C PHE A 31 0.35 5.46 -9.62
N ARG A 32 1.57 5.86 -9.87
CA ARG A 32 2.72 4.97 -9.86
C ARG A 32 3.69 5.33 -8.74
N LEU A 33 4.43 4.33 -8.28
CA LEU A 33 5.53 4.45 -7.35
C LEU A 33 6.72 3.66 -7.88
N SER A 34 7.93 4.05 -7.48
CA SER A 34 9.15 3.41 -7.95
C SER A 34 10.01 3.01 -6.75
N PRO A 35 9.95 1.75 -6.32
CA PRO A 35 10.81 1.24 -5.24
C PRO A 35 12.29 1.17 -5.66
N TYR A 36 12.58 0.98 -6.94
CA TYR A 36 13.92 1.00 -7.53
C TYR A 36 13.90 1.83 -8.80
N ALA A 37 15.07 2.34 -9.22
CA ALA A 37 15.21 2.94 -10.54
C ALA A 37 14.68 1.97 -11.61
N ASP A 38 13.90 2.49 -12.55
CA ASP A 38 13.31 1.73 -13.66
C ASP A 38 12.34 0.59 -13.28
N VAL A 39 11.91 0.51 -12.01
CA VAL A 39 10.90 -0.43 -11.55
C VAL A 39 9.68 0.32 -11.06
N PHE A 40 8.59 0.27 -11.81
CA PHE A 40 7.35 0.95 -11.49
C PHE A 40 6.25 -0.04 -11.09
N LEU A 41 5.59 0.27 -9.98
CA LEU A 41 4.35 -0.35 -9.56
C LEU A 41 3.22 0.65 -9.65
N TRP A 42 2.01 0.14 -9.66
CA TRP A 42 0.80 0.94 -9.81
C TRP A 42 -0.09 0.82 -8.58
N GLY A 43 -0.65 1.95 -8.20
CA GLY A 43 -1.60 2.01 -7.08
C GLY A 43 -2.81 2.85 -7.44
N ARG A 44 -3.86 2.74 -6.62
CA ARG A 44 -5.10 3.47 -6.78
C ARG A 44 -5.63 3.96 -5.44
N LEU A 45 -6.08 5.21 -5.38
CA LEU A 45 -6.78 5.72 -4.22
C LEU A 45 -8.24 5.26 -4.25
N ILE A 46 -8.60 4.46 -3.27
CA ILE A 46 -9.90 3.78 -3.20
C ILE A 46 -10.91 4.59 -2.39
N LYS A 47 -10.49 5.13 -1.25
CA LYS A 47 -11.41 5.75 -0.29
C LYS A 47 -10.66 6.78 0.54
N LYS A 48 -11.38 7.86 0.91
CA LYS A 48 -10.98 8.77 1.98
C LYS A 48 -11.97 8.62 3.11
N ALA A 49 -11.50 8.30 4.30
CA ALA A 49 -12.34 8.07 5.45
C ALA A 49 -11.55 8.20 6.76
N ARG A 50 -12.24 8.12 7.87
CA ARG A 50 -11.65 7.86 9.18
C ARG A 50 -11.51 6.35 9.35
N PHE A 51 -10.36 5.91 9.81
CA PHE A 51 -10.05 4.50 10.01
C PHE A 51 -9.67 4.23 11.47
N PHE A 52 -9.90 3.02 11.94
CA PHE A 52 -9.47 2.50 13.24
C PHE A 52 -9.99 3.28 14.46
N GLY A 53 -11.08 4.05 14.29
CA GLY A 53 -11.64 4.89 15.35
C GLY A 53 -10.97 6.24 15.53
N ASP A 54 -10.05 6.62 14.64
CA ASP A 54 -9.36 7.91 14.68
C ASP A 54 -10.23 9.06 14.15
N ASP A 55 -9.93 10.28 14.58
CA ASP A 55 -10.70 11.48 14.27
C ASP A 55 -10.30 12.18 12.96
N PHE A 56 -9.19 11.77 12.33
CA PHE A 56 -8.73 12.39 11.10
C PHE A 56 -8.94 11.50 9.86
N GLU A 57 -9.13 12.15 8.72
CA GLU A 57 -9.30 11.49 7.44
C GLU A 57 -7.98 11.03 6.86
N ALA A 58 -7.94 9.80 6.36
CA ALA A 58 -6.81 9.22 5.65
C ALA A 58 -7.23 8.59 4.34
N ASN A 59 -6.25 8.10 3.59
CA ASN A 59 -6.43 7.52 2.27
C ASN A 59 -6.26 6.01 2.32
N LEU A 60 -7.26 5.26 1.88
CA LEU A 60 -7.15 3.84 1.61
C LEU A 60 -6.65 3.66 0.19
N VAL A 61 -5.51 3.00 0.02
CA VAL A 61 -4.92 2.74 -1.29
C VAL A 61 -4.72 1.25 -1.53
N TYR A 62 -4.80 0.87 -2.78
CA TYR A 62 -4.36 -0.42 -3.30
C TYR A 62 -3.04 -0.25 -4.02
N ILE A 63 -2.12 -1.20 -3.83
CA ILE A 63 -0.89 -1.33 -4.61
C ILE A 63 -0.98 -2.67 -5.36
N TYR A 64 -1.04 -2.61 -6.68
CA TYR A 64 -1.25 -3.77 -7.53
C TYR A 64 0.05 -4.53 -7.78
N ASP A 65 -0.06 -5.84 -7.95
CA ASP A 65 1.04 -6.71 -8.33
C ASP A 65 1.29 -6.63 -9.85
N VAL A 66 1.64 -5.44 -10.31
CA VAL A 66 1.90 -5.13 -11.70
C VAL A 66 3.15 -4.27 -11.80
N VAL A 67 4.22 -4.85 -12.33
CA VAL A 67 5.46 -4.13 -12.65
C VAL A 67 5.41 -3.74 -14.12
N SER A 68 5.25 -2.44 -14.41
CA SER A 68 5.15 -1.94 -15.78
C SER A 68 5.52 -0.47 -15.87
N ASN A 69 6.29 -0.10 -16.90
CA ASN A 69 6.59 1.29 -17.22
C ASN A 69 5.38 2.00 -17.82
N ASP A 70 4.58 1.27 -18.58
CA ASP A 70 3.37 1.77 -19.21
C ASP A 70 2.16 1.54 -18.33
N ARG A 71 1.12 2.35 -18.55
CA ARG A 71 -0.15 2.20 -17.84
C ARG A 71 -0.73 0.81 -18.10
N PRO A 72 -0.97 0.02 -17.03
CA PRO A 72 -1.56 -1.30 -17.18
C PRO A 72 -3.00 -1.26 -17.68
N ALA A 73 -3.40 -2.34 -18.32
CA ALA A 73 -4.80 -2.57 -18.66
C ALA A 73 -5.68 -2.66 -17.40
N ALA A 74 -6.95 -2.25 -17.51
CA ALA A 74 -7.85 -2.21 -16.37
C ALA A 74 -8.13 -3.60 -15.75
N GLU A 75 -8.00 -4.65 -16.54
CA GLU A 75 -8.24 -6.05 -16.18
C GLU A 75 -7.24 -6.57 -15.14
N VAL A 76 -6.05 -6.00 -15.05
CA VAL A 76 -5.03 -6.38 -14.06
C VAL A 76 -5.06 -5.49 -12.80
N LEU A 77 -5.75 -4.35 -12.86
CA LEU A 77 -5.92 -3.42 -11.74
C LEU A 77 -7.16 -3.77 -10.91
N ILE A 78 -7.21 -5.00 -10.43
CA ILE A 78 -8.35 -5.57 -9.70
C ILE A 78 -7.97 -5.89 -8.23
N PRO A 79 -8.93 -5.92 -7.31
CA PRO A 79 -8.66 -6.12 -5.89
C PRO A 79 -8.04 -7.47 -5.53
N SER A 80 -8.15 -8.49 -6.39
CA SER A 80 -7.49 -9.79 -6.21
C SER A 80 -6.02 -9.80 -6.62
N ASN A 81 -5.54 -8.74 -7.29
CA ASN A 81 -4.17 -8.65 -7.80
C ASN A 81 -3.37 -7.55 -7.06
N LEU A 82 -3.32 -7.63 -5.74
CA LEU A 82 -2.55 -6.72 -4.91
C LEU A 82 -1.22 -7.36 -4.50
N ILE A 83 -0.12 -6.58 -4.57
CA ILE A 83 1.20 -7.02 -4.10
C ILE A 83 1.29 -7.01 -2.56
N ILE A 84 0.57 -6.10 -1.93
CA ILE A 84 0.36 -6.01 -0.48
C ILE A 84 -1.12 -5.76 -0.21
N GLY A 85 -1.60 -6.07 0.99
CA GLY A 85 -2.95 -5.75 1.41
C GLY A 85 -3.28 -4.26 1.32
N PRO A 86 -4.57 -3.90 1.43
CA PRO A 86 -4.98 -2.50 1.44
C PRO A 86 -4.21 -1.70 2.49
N CYS A 87 -3.76 -0.49 2.15
CA CYS A 87 -2.97 0.35 3.04
C CYS A 87 -3.71 1.65 3.36
N VAL A 88 -3.71 2.04 4.64
CA VAL A 88 -4.18 3.35 5.05
C VAL A 88 -2.98 4.28 5.16
N VAL A 89 -2.98 5.36 4.36
CA VAL A 89 -1.81 6.24 4.20
C VAL A 89 -2.17 7.72 4.34
N ASN A 90 -1.17 8.53 4.68
CA ASN A 90 -1.26 9.99 4.59
C ASN A 90 -1.00 10.48 3.14
N ASN A 91 -0.96 11.80 2.95
CA ASN A 91 -0.73 12.42 1.64
C ASN A 91 0.75 12.57 1.26
N LEU A 92 1.69 12.20 2.11
CA LEU A 92 3.12 12.54 1.93
C LEU A 92 3.73 11.92 0.66
N GLY A 93 3.30 10.73 0.26
CA GLY A 93 3.79 10.11 -0.98
C GLY A 93 3.60 11.01 -2.19
N TRP A 94 2.41 11.57 -2.34
CA TRP A 94 2.09 12.47 -3.46
C TRP A 94 2.66 13.87 -3.26
N VAL A 95 2.55 14.45 -2.08
CA VAL A 95 3.03 15.81 -1.79
C VAL A 95 4.54 15.92 -1.92
N ARG A 96 5.28 14.86 -1.60
CA ARG A 96 6.75 14.80 -1.74
C ARG A 96 7.22 14.29 -3.11
N GLY A 97 6.29 13.86 -3.98
CA GLY A 97 6.58 13.44 -5.34
C GLY A 97 7.12 12.03 -5.50
N TYR A 98 7.03 11.19 -4.49
CA TYR A 98 7.37 9.75 -4.59
C TYR A 98 6.28 8.94 -5.26
N TRP A 99 5.04 9.42 -5.21
CA TRP A 99 3.89 8.85 -5.90
C TRP A 99 3.37 9.84 -6.93
N GLU A 100 3.36 9.44 -8.19
CA GLU A 100 2.96 10.30 -9.31
C GLU A 100 1.58 9.90 -9.81
N ILE A 101 0.65 10.87 -9.84
CA ILE A 101 -0.72 10.67 -10.36
C ILE A 101 -0.65 10.63 -11.87
N MET A 102 -1.05 9.50 -12.45
CA MET A 102 -0.99 9.22 -13.89
C MET A 102 -2.33 9.39 -14.59
N ALA A 103 -3.43 9.11 -13.90
CA ALA A 103 -4.78 9.21 -14.43
C ALA A 103 -5.80 9.35 -13.30
N SER A 104 -7.01 9.77 -13.61
CA SER A 104 -8.14 9.77 -12.70
C SER A 104 -9.33 9.09 -13.38
N GLN A 105 -9.94 8.12 -12.70
CA GLN A 105 -11.07 7.37 -13.22
C GLN A 105 -12.04 7.06 -12.09
N PRO A 106 -13.35 7.22 -12.30
CA PRO A 106 -14.35 6.79 -11.32
C PRO A 106 -14.15 5.32 -10.97
N LEU A 107 -14.34 4.99 -9.69
CA LEU A 107 -14.33 3.60 -9.23
C LEU A 107 -15.62 2.90 -9.64
N ARG A 108 -15.48 1.67 -10.12
CA ARG A 108 -16.60 0.73 -10.30
C ARG A 108 -16.73 -0.10 -9.02
N PRO A 109 -17.90 -0.66 -8.71
CA PRO A 109 -18.06 -1.57 -7.58
C PRO A 109 -17.06 -2.73 -7.57
N SER A 110 -16.71 -3.26 -8.75
CA SER A 110 -15.71 -4.33 -8.93
C SER A 110 -14.28 -3.92 -8.64
N ASP A 111 -13.98 -2.62 -8.56
CA ASP A 111 -12.63 -2.11 -8.27
C ASP A 111 -12.34 -2.07 -6.77
N VAL A 112 -13.34 -2.36 -5.93
CA VAL A 112 -13.24 -2.24 -4.47
C VAL A 112 -13.63 -3.56 -3.80
N ARG A 113 -12.84 -3.98 -2.81
CA ARG A 113 -13.20 -5.13 -1.95
C ARG A 113 -14.37 -4.74 -1.06
N GLU A 114 -15.25 -5.68 -0.79
CA GLU A 114 -16.36 -5.50 0.13
C GLU A 114 -15.85 -5.22 1.56
N ASN A 115 -14.81 -5.94 1.98
CA ASN A 115 -14.21 -5.80 3.30
C ASN A 115 -12.70 -5.58 3.18
N HIS A 116 -12.18 -4.69 4.02
CA HIS A 116 -10.75 -4.45 4.18
C HIS A 116 -10.31 -4.96 5.54
N VAL A 117 -9.25 -5.77 5.53
CA VAL A 117 -8.70 -6.40 6.72
C VAL A 117 -7.25 -5.98 6.87
N PHE A 118 -6.87 -5.67 8.11
CA PHE A 118 -5.54 -5.22 8.49
C PHE A 118 -5.01 -6.06 9.63
N VAL A 119 -3.69 -6.09 9.78
CA VAL A 119 -3.05 -6.78 10.91
C VAL A 119 -2.75 -5.79 12.05
N ARG A 120 -3.11 -6.14 13.27
CA ARG A 120 -2.75 -5.40 14.48
C ARG A 120 -1.90 -6.29 15.38
N TYR A 121 -0.61 -6.00 15.44
CA TYR A 121 0.29 -6.75 16.31
C TYR A 121 0.06 -6.42 17.77
N ARG A 122 0.06 -7.47 18.62
CA ARG A 122 0.00 -7.37 20.07
C ARG A 122 1.39 -7.64 20.63
N GLY A 123 2.08 -6.61 21.11
CA GLY A 123 3.43 -6.74 21.68
C GLY A 123 4.52 -7.02 20.65
N THR A 124 5.61 -7.65 21.06
CA THR A 124 6.87 -7.73 20.32
C THR A 124 7.05 -8.95 19.42
N GLY A 125 6.07 -9.84 19.33
CA GLY A 125 6.21 -11.09 18.55
C GLY A 125 5.37 -11.11 17.28
N PRO A 126 5.92 -11.57 16.13
CA PRO A 126 5.19 -11.62 14.86
C PRO A 126 4.02 -12.66 14.88
N ALA A 127 3.99 -13.57 15.85
CA ALA A 127 2.94 -14.57 15.98
C ALA A 127 1.72 -14.07 16.78
N ASN A 128 1.81 -12.92 17.44
CA ASN A 128 0.74 -12.38 18.28
C ASN A 128 0.07 -11.18 17.61
N TYR A 129 -1.00 -11.43 16.88
CA TYR A 129 -1.73 -10.43 16.14
C TYR A 129 -3.23 -10.66 16.14
N ASP A 130 -3.99 -9.58 15.92
CA ASP A 130 -5.40 -9.62 15.55
C ASP A 130 -5.55 -9.24 14.09
N LEU A 131 -6.59 -9.73 13.45
CA LEU A 131 -7.13 -9.15 12.24
C LEU A 131 -8.20 -8.15 12.62
N VAL A 132 -8.14 -6.96 12.04
CA VAL A 132 -9.08 -5.87 12.33
C VAL A 132 -9.65 -5.28 11.04
N GLY A 133 -10.90 -4.85 11.10
CA GLY A 133 -11.56 -4.14 10.02
C GLY A 133 -11.18 -2.65 9.97
N GLU A 134 -11.80 -1.91 9.08
CA GLU A 134 -11.60 -0.45 8.94
C GLU A 134 -11.98 0.33 10.21
N ASP A 135 -12.93 -0.16 10.98
CA ASP A 135 -13.36 0.44 12.24
C ASP A 135 -12.46 0.08 13.44
N GLY A 136 -11.41 -0.72 13.21
CA GLY A 136 -10.49 -1.20 14.24
C GLY A 136 -11.02 -2.36 15.07
N ARG A 137 -12.21 -2.88 14.80
CA ARG A 137 -12.75 -4.05 15.50
C ARG A 137 -12.12 -5.32 14.98
N VAL A 138 -11.93 -6.29 15.89
CA VAL A 138 -11.43 -7.60 15.54
C VAL A 138 -12.42 -8.31 14.63
N VAL A 139 -11.90 -8.85 13.53
CA VAL A 139 -12.65 -9.68 12.58
C VAL A 139 -12.18 -11.12 12.66
N VAL A 140 -13.05 -12.04 12.27
CA VAL A 140 -12.68 -13.46 12.21
C VAL A 140 -11.68 -13.65 11.06
N ASN A 141 -10.61 -14.42 11.34
CA ASN A 141 -9.64 -14.77 10.30
C ASN A 141 -10.29 -15.74 9.30
N ASP A 142 -10.41 -15.31 8.07
CA ASP A 142 -10.94 -16.06 6.93
C ASP A 142 -9.84 -16.86 6.17
N GLY A 143 -8.66 -17.00 6.79
CA GLY A 143 -7.49 -17.65 6.19
C GLY A 143 -6.53 -16.69 5.50
N ALA A 144 -6.73 -15.38 5.63
CA ALA A 144 -5.78 -14.39 5.11
C ALA A 144 -4.42 -14.55 5.79
N ASP A 145 -3.36 -14.64 4.99
CA ASP A 145 -1.99 -14.68 5.50
C ASP A 145 -1.57 -13.27 5.98
N PRO A 146 -1.31 -13.08 7.29
CA PRO A 146 -0.97 -11.78 7.85
C PRO A 146 0.29 -11.15 7.23
N ARG A 147 1.15 -11.95 6.61
CA ARG A 147 2.37 -11.45 5.96
C ARG A 147 2.09 -10.55 4.75
N TRP A 148 0.91 -10.69 4.16
CA TRP A 148 0.48 -9.93 2.98
C TRP A 148 -0.51 -8.82 3.32
N LEU A 149 -0.88 -8.68 4.59
CA LEU A 149 -1.74 -7.61 5.07
C LEU A 149 -0.88 -6.43 5.55
N SER A 150 -1.37 -5.22 5.33
CA SER A 150 -0.78 -4.05 5.95
C SER A 150 -1.17 -3.93 7.42
N GLN A 151 -0.33 -3.26 8.21
CA GLN A 151 -0.65 -2.99 9.61
C GLN A 151 -1.87 -2.06 9.73
N SER A 152 -2.68 -2.30 10.77
CA SER A 152 -3.68 -1.33 11.20
C SER A 152 -2.96 -0.08 11.72
N GLY A 153 -3.29 1.06 11.13
CA GLY A 153 -2.66 2.33 11.43
C GLY A 153 -2.30 3.09 10.15
N TYR A 154 -1.77 4.29 10.33
CA TYR A 154 -1.39 5.15 9.23
C TYR A 154 0.03 4.84 8.79
N SER A 155 0.15 4.35 7.56
CA SER A 155 1.44 4.10 6.92
C SER A 155 1.90 5.35 6.17
N ASN A 156 3.20 5.58 6.14
CA ASN A 156 3.79 6.53 5.22
C ASN A 156 4.28 5.81 3.95
N PHE A 157 4.66 6.58 2.92
CA PHE A 157 5.14 6.01 1.66
C PHE A 157 6.44 5.21 1.82
N ASN A 158 7.30 5.53 2.80
CA ASN A 158 8.53 4.78 3.07
C ASN A 158 8.23 3.37 3.55
N TYR A 159 7.25 3.22 4.44
CA TYR A 159 6.83 1.91 4.93
C TYR A 159 6.25 1.05 3.79
N ILE A 160 5.44 1.64 2.92
CA ILE A 160 4.92 0.97 1.73
C ILE A 160 6.06 0.54 0.81
N ASP A 161 7.00 1.45 0.53
CA ASP A 161 8.18 1.17 -0.28
C ASP A 161 9.01 0.01 0.31
N TRP A 162 9.25 0.04 1.60
CA TRP A 162 9.98 -1.00 2.31
C TRP A 162 9.30 -2.38 2.20
N LEU A 163 7.97 -2.46 2.39
CA LEU A 163 7.21 -3.70 2.23
C LEU A 163 7.32 -4.24 0.80
N VAL A 164 7.05 -3.38 -0.17
CA VAL A 164 7.07 -3.74 -1.60
C VAL A 164 8.47 -4.20 -2.03
N ARG A 165 9.53 -3.49 -1.62
CA ARG A 165 10.91 -3.90 -1.88
C ARG A 165 11.23 -5.28 -1.34
N GLY A 166 10.77 -5.58 -0.14
CA GLY A 166 10.96 -6.90 0.46
C GLY A 166 10.38 -8.01 -0.42
N ILE A 167 9.17 -7.81 -0.93
CA ILE A 167 8.50 -8.77 -1.81
C ILE A 167 9.23 -8.89 -3.16
N LEU A 168 9.60 -7.76 -3.77
CA LEU A 168 10.31 -7.76 -5.06
C LEU A 168 11.67 -8.46 -4.94
N GLN A 169 12.41 -8.25 -3.85
CA GLN A 169 13.69 -8.93 -3.60
C GLN A 169 13.52 -10.44 -3.44
N GLU A 170 12.48 -10.91 -2.74
CA GLU A 170 12.15 -12.34 -2.64
C GLU A 170 11.88 -12.96 -4.01
N ARG A 171 11.40 -12.17 -4.98
CA ARG A 171 11.16 -12.57 -6.38
C ARG A 171 12.40 -12.40 -7.29
N GLY A 172 13.54 -11.99 -6.74
CA GLY A 172 14.77 -11.75 -7.51
C GLY A 172 14.79 -10.43 -8.28
N ILE A 173 13.85 -9.52 -8.04
CA ILE A 173 13.83 -8.16 -8.60
C ILE A 173 14.63 -7.27 -7.65
N ASN A 174 15.87 -6.99 -8.00
CA ASN A 174 16.78 -6.19 -7.20
C ASN A 174 17.13 -4.87 -7.92
N PRO A 175 17.61 -3.85 -7.18
CA PRO A 175 18.18 -2.67 -7.81
C PRO A 175 19.34 -3.07 -8.73
N ARG A 176 19.38 -2.49 -9.90
CA ARG A 176 20.54 -2.59 -10.81
C ARG A 176 21.62 -1.62 -10.41
#